data_26e900808263237054feb59cd767bcaf
#
_entry.id   26e900808263237054feb59cd767bcaf
#
_cell.length_a   1.000
_cell.length_b   1.000
_cell.length_c   1.000
_cell.angle_alpha   90.00
_cell.angle_beta   90.00
_cell.angle_gamma   90.00
#
_symmetry.space_group_name_H-M   'P 1'
#
loop_
_entity.id
_entity.type
_entity.pdbx_description
1 polymer ?
#
loop_
_entity_poly.entity_id
_entity_poly.type
_entity_poly.pdbx_seq_one_letter_code
_entity_poly.pdbx_strand_id
1 'polypeptide(L)'
;PHMWVGRLSFTVPGGTGYCSATAISNNHFVTAAHCVYDTTSNYWYSNWYFTPAYRNGGAPYGSFRATSCTILTAWQNLSGSFSINGWTKYDVAVCGVGTNSAGKTLNQMVGWAGRLWNSSYVKNFFNMGYPWNDTSNYPLPNAGMYLRICTAESRQQTTDTLGMGCNFGGGISGGPWMIGYAPNVTSGWVNSVNSGIYVGQQNLYGIRFTSNN
;
A
#
# COMPACT_ATOMS: atom_id res chain seq x y z
N PRO A 1 -15.89 5.80 -5.48
CA PRO A 1 -15.14 5.02 -6.48
C PRO A 1 -13.78 4.50 -6.00
N HIS A 2 -13.22 5.01 -4.90
CA HIS A 2 -11.94 4.57 -4.36
C HIS A 2 -12.10 3.56 -3.22
N MET A 3 -13.21 2.85 -3.19
CA MET A 3 -13.58 1.98 -2.07
C MET A 3 -12.62 0.80 -1.85
N TRP A 4 -11.84 0.43 -2.85
CA TRP A 4 -10.85 -0.65 -2.69
C TRP A 4 -9.61 -0.22 -1.92
N VAL A 5 -9.27 1.09 -1.94
CA VAL A 5 -8.09 1.63 -1.26
C VAL A 5 -8.50 2.09 0.13
N GLY A 6 -7.71 1.71 1.12
CA GLY A 6 -7.99 2.00 2.51
C GLY A 6 -6.74 2.33 3.31
N ARG A 7 -6.98 2.88 4.51
CA ARG A 7 -5.95 3.07 5.52
C ARG A 7 -5.72 1.76 6.25
N LEU A 8 -4.47 1.38 6.42
CA LEU A 8 -4.06 0.26 7.25
C LEU A 8 -3.49 0.81 8.55
N SER A 9 -4.08 0.46 9.68
CA SER A 9 -3.55 0.76 11.01
C SER A 9 -3.07 -0.51 11.70
N PHE A 10 -2.02 -0.42 12.51
CA PHE A 10 -1.43 -1.55 13.21
C PHE A 10 -0.66 -1.11 14.45
N THR A 11 -0.45 -2.05 15.36
CA THR A 11 0.32 -1.81 16.59
C THR A 11 1.81 -2.04 16.33
N VAL A 12 2.61 -1.07 16.73
CA VAL A 12 4.08 -1.12 16.77
C VAL A 12 4.55 -0.97 18.22
N PRO A 13 5.80 -1.34 18.55
CA PRO A 13 6.36 -1.01 19.87
C PRO A 13 6.21 0.48 20.20
N GLY A 14 5.53 0.78 21.27
CA GLY A 14 5.31 2.16 21.73
C GLY A 14 4.17 2.95 21.06
N GLY A 15 3.38 2.34 20.16
CA GLY A 15 2.30 3.12 19.52
C GLY A 15 1.54 2.43 18.39
N THR A 16 1.01 3.27 17.52
CA THR A 16 0.24 2.85 16.35
C THR A 16 0.94 3.32 15.06
N GLY A 17 1.15 2.40 14.14
CA GLY A 17 1.61 2.68 12.79
C GLY A 17 0.46 2.80 11.80
N TYR A 18 0.71 3.48 10.69
CA TYR A 18 -0.25 3.65 9.60
C TYR A 18 0.41 3.48 8.24
N CYS A 19 -0.27 2.77 7.38
CA CYS A 19 0.04 2.57 5.98
C CYS A 19 -1.22 2.69 5.12
N SER A 20 -1.08 2.40 3.86
CA SER A 20 -2.17 2.25 2.91
C SER A 20 -2.25 0.80 2.43
N ALA A 21 -3.40 0.38 1.96
CA ALA A 21 -3.61 -0.97 1.43
C ALA A 21 -4.73 -0.98 0.39
N THR A 22 -4.87 -2.10 -0.34
CA THR A 22 -5.88 -2.24 -1.39
C THR A 22 -6.51 -3.62 -1.36
N ALA A 23 -7.84 -3.68 -1.37
CA ALA A 23 -8.58 -4.93 -1.53
C ALA A 23 -8.29 -5.55 -2.90
N ILE A 24 -7.88 -6.83 -2.93
CA ILE A 24 -7.46 -7.56 -4.14
C ILE A 24 -8.20 -8.88 -4.36
N SER A 25 -9.04 -9.27 -3.43
CA SER A 25 -9.90 -10.45 -3.55
C SER A 25 -11.06 -10.38 -2.55
N ASN A 26 -11.83 -11.46 -2.46
CA ASN A 26 -12.99 -11.57 -1.58
C ASN A 26 -12.70 -11.19 -0.12
N ASN A 27 -11.52 -11.57 0.38
CA ASN A 27 -11.13 -11.38 1.78
C ASN A 27 -9.62 -11.10 1.96
N HIS A 28 -8.95 -10.54 0.94
CA HIS A 28 -7.55 -10.18 1.04
C HIS A 28 -7.30 -8.75 0.59
N PHE A 29 -6.32 -8.12 1.22
CA PHE A 29 -5.72 -6.88 0.75
C PHE A 29 -4.22 -7.04 0.53
N VAL A 30 -3.66 -6.20 -0.33
CA VAL A 30 -2.21 -6.05 -0.55
C VAL A 30 -1.73 -4.76 0.10
N THR A 31 -0.52 -4.80 0.65
CA THR A 31 0.21 -3.66 1.23
C THR A 31 1.72 -3.86 1.08
N ALA A 32 2.53 -2.98 1.64
CA ALA A 32 3.98 -3.16 1.73
C ALA A 32 4.36 -4.11 2.87
N ALA A 33 5.42 -4.89 2.71
CA ALA A 33 5.89 -5.82 3.74
C ALA A 33 6.37 -5.09 5.01
N HIS A 34 7.00 -3.90 4.86
CA HIS A 34 7.40 -3.09 6.00
C HIS A 34 6.23 -2.55 6.84
N CYS A 35 4.99 -2.65 6.35
CA CYS A 35 3.79 -2.31 7.12
C CYS A 35 3.31 -3.46 8.01
N VAL A 36 3.88 -4.64 7.86
CA VAL A 36 3.49 -5.83 8.64
C VAL A 36 4.65 -6.46 9.40
N TYR A 37 5.89 -6.25 8.95
CA TYR A 37 7.07 -6.87 9.53
C TYR A 37 8.27 -5.91 9.54
N ASP A 38 8.91 -5.77 10.71
CA ASP A 38 10.16 -5.01 10.89
C ASP A 38 11.36 -5.94 10.71
N THR A 39 12.14 -5.72 9.66
CA THR A 39 13.36 -6.49 9.38
C THR A 39 14.53 -6.15 10.31
N THR A 40 14.51 -4.97 10.96
CA THR A 40 15.57 -4.56 11.89
C THR A 40 15.49 -5.32 13.19
N SER A 41 14.28 -5.48 13.72
CA SER A 41 14.00 -6.15 14.99
C SER A 41 13.49 -7.58 14.80
N ASN A 42 13.36 -8.07 13.58
CA ASN A 42 12.76 -9.36 13.22
C ASN A 42 11.40 -9.58 13.89
N TYR A 43 10.53 -8.59 13.77
CA TYR A 43 9.30 -8.51 14.53
C TYR A 43 8.07 -8.30 13.64
N TRP A 44 7.05 -9.12 13.84
CA TRP A 44 5.74 -8.92 13.25
C TRP A 44 4.97 -7.86 14.03
N TYR A 45 4.48 -6.83 13.35
CA TYR A 45 3.49 -5.95 13.94
C TYR A 45 2.21 -6.71 14.25
N SER A 46 1.26 -6.09 14.89
CA SER A 46 0.03 -6.75 15.31
C SER A 46 -1.20 -5.86 15.15
N ASN A 47 -2.40 -6.44 15.32
CA ASN A 47 -3.66 -5.71 15.31
C ASN A 47 -3.83 -4.88 14.02
N TRP A 48 -3.58 -5.49 12.86
CA TRP A 48 -3.84 -4.81 11.59
C TRP A 48 -5.34 -4.65 11.35
N TYR A 49 -5.74 -3.41 11.08
CA TYR A 49 -7.09 -3.06 10.66
C TYR A 49 -7.05 -2.36 9.32
N PHE A 50 -7.64 -2.95 8.33
CA PHE A 50 -7.86 -2.36 7.02
C PHE A 50 -9.21 -1.65 7.00
N THR A 51 -9.20 -0.33 6.77
CA THR A 51 -10.39 0.51 6.70
C THR A 51 -10.53 1.08 5.30
N PRO A 52 -11.28 0.42 4.40
CA PRO A 52 -11.48 0.88 3.04
C PRO A 52 -12.22 2.21 3.01
N ALA A 53 -11.82 3.08 2.06
CA ALA A 53 -12.35 4.43 1.89
C ALA A 53 -12.37 5.26 3.18
N TYR A 54 -11.39 5.03 4.08
CA TYR A 54 -11.26 5.81 5.32
C TYR A 54 -11.32 7.31 5.03
N ARG A 55 -12.04 8.06 5.85
CA ARG A 55 -12.16 9.50 5.70
C ARG A 55 -12.40 10.16 7.06
N ASN A 56 -11.44 10.93 7.50
CA ASN A 56 -11.54 11.81 8.68
C ASN A 56 -12.12 11.11 9.93
N GLY A 57 -11.58 9.95 10.29
CA GLY A 57 -12.07 9.12 11.39
C GLY A 57 -13.21 8.18 11.03
N GLY A 58 -13.86 8.37 9.89
CA GLY A 58 -14.99 7.55 9.45
C GLY A 58 -14.56 6.28 8.72
N ALA A 59 -15.33 5.23 8.91
CA ALA A 59 -15.19 3.91 8.28
C ALA A 59 -16.49 3.55 7.52
N PRO A 60 -16.73 4.14 6.34
CA PRO A 60 -18.05 4.04 5.67
C PRO A 60 -18.42 2.60 5.30
N TYR A 61 -17.43 1.72 5.14
CA TYR A 61 -17.64 0.29 4.85
C TYR A 61 -17.21 -0.62 6.01
N GLY A 62 -16.99 -0.04 7.20
CA GLY A 62 -16.45 -0.74 8.36
C GLY A 62 -14.93 -0.92 8.26
N SER A 63 -14.37 -1.55 9.30
CA SER A 63 -12.96 -1.92 9.37
C SER A 63 -12.84 -3.43 9.42
N PHE A 64 -11.82 -3.97 8.78
CA PHE A 64 -11.56 -5.41 8.67
C PHE A 64 -10.26 -5.75 9.38
N ARG A 65 -10.35 -6.60 10.39
CA ARG A 65 -9.15 -7.08 11.09
C ARG A 65 -8.46 -8.15 10.26
N ALA A 66 -7.16 -8.00 10.04
CA ALA A 66 -6.38 -9.06 9.41
C ALA A 66 -6.19 -10.23 10.39
N THR A 67 -6.38 -11.43 9.88
CA THR A 67 -6.21 -12.70 10.62
C THR A 67 -4.83 -13.30 10.37
N SER A 68 -4.23 -13.01 9.23
CA SER A 68 -2.90 -13.46 8.84
C SER A 68 -2.31 -12.50 7.81
N CYS A 69 -0.98 -12.38 7.78
CA CYS A 69 -0.25 -11.70 6.74
C CYS A 69 0.88 -12.61 6.24
N THR A 70 1.14 -12.55 4.94
CA THR A 70 2.22 -13.28 4.26
C THR A 70 3.13 -12.28 3.58
N ILE A 71 4.43 -12.48 3.72
CA ILE A 71 5.50 -11.73 3.07
C ILE A 71 6.45 -12.69 2.36
N LEU A 72 7.28 -12.18 1.48
CA LEU A 72 8.33 -12.97 0.87
C LEU A 72 9.40 -13.34 1.91
N THR A 73 9.89 -14.59 1.89
CA THR A 73 11.00 -15.02 2.75
C THR A 73 12.25 -14.15 2.53
N ALA A 74 12.46 -13.69 1.29
CA ALA A 74 13.53 -12.77 0.97
C ALA A 74 13.42 -11.43 1.73
N TRP A 75 12.21 -10.96 2.04
CA TRP A 75 12.00 -9.78 2.90
C TRP A 75 12.42 -10.07 4.35
N GLN A 76 12.00 -11.20 4.92
CA GLN A 76 12.37 -11.59 6.29
C GLN A 76 13.88 -11.71 6.50
N ASN A 77 14.59 -12.14 5.45
CA ASN A 77 16.04 -12.34 5.49
C ASN A 77 16.85 -11.08 5.20
N LEU A 78 16.20 -9.94 4.97
CA LEU A 78 16.90 -8.67 4.81
C LEU A 78 17.50 -8.25 6.14
N SER A 79 18.74 -7.76 6.06
CA SER A 79 19.43 -7.09 7.16
C SER A 79 20.00 -5.77 6.65
N GLY A 80 20.02 -4.77 7.52
CA GLY A 80 20.63 -3.48 7.19
C GLY A 80 19.63 -2.37 6.85
N SER A 81 20.17 -1.26 6.36
CA SER A 81 19.40 -0.05 6.10
C SER A 81 18.55 -0.15 4.83
N PHE A 82 17.44 0.53 4.82
CA PHE A 82 16.58 0.68 3.66
C PHE A 82 17.36 1.13 2.42
N SER A 83 17.18 0.41 1.33
CA SER A 83 17.73 0.74 0.03
C SER A 83 16.69 0.50 -1.05
N ILE A 84 16.35 1.52 -1.82
CA ILE A 84 15.38 1.41 -2.91
C ILE A 84 15.79 0.35 -3.93
N ASN A 85 17.07 0.20 -4.22
CA ASN A 85 17.56 -0.81 -5.17
C ASN A 85 17.63 -2.23 -4.59
N GLY A 86 17.72 -2.39 -3.28
CA GLY A 86 17.81 -3.69 -2.59
C GLY A 86 16.50 -4.15 -1.97
N TRP A 87 15.87 -3.28 -1.24
CA TRP A 87 14.69 -3.55 -0.41
C TRP A 87 13.38 -3.63 -1.18
N THR A 88 13.14 -2.61 -2.00
CA THR A 88 11.83 -2.39 -2.65
C THR A 88 11.33 -3.61 -3.40
N LYS A 89 12.21 -4.37 -4.03
CA LYS A 89 11.83 -5.55 -4.83
C LYS A 89 11.18 -6.69 -4.05
N TYR A 90 11.27 -6.68 -2.70
CA TYR A 90 10.66 -7.70 -1.84
C TYR A 90 9.56 -7.14 -0.93
N ASP A 91 9.34 -5.81 -0.98
CA ASP A 91 8.49 -5.09 -0.05
C ASP A 91 7.00 -5.20 -0.41
N VAL A 92 6.47 -6.40 -0.39
CA VAL A 92 5.06 -6.69 -0.62
C VAL A 92 4.53 -7.68 0.41
N ALA A 93 3.31 -7.43 0.89
CA ALA A 93 2.56 -8.31 1.77
C ALA A 93 1.13 -8.50 1.29
N VAL A 94 0.58 -9.68 1.50
CA VAL A 94 -0.83 -9.98 1.34
C VAL A 94 -1.39 -10.42 2.68
N CYS A 95 -2.49 -9.80 3.10
CA CYS A 95 -3.14 -10.12 4.37
C CYS A 95 -4.57 -10.60 4.14
N GLY A 96 -4.93 -11.69 4.80
CA GLY A 96 -6.29 -12.19 4.89
C GLY A 96 -7.08 -11.52 6.00
N VAL A 97 -8.35 -11.20 5.76
CA VAL A 97 -9.23 -10.56 6.73
C VAL A 97 -10.47 -11.40 7.03
N GLY A 98 -10.98 -11.27 8.25
CA GLY A 98 -12.30 -11.73 8.63
C GLY A 98 -13.42 -10.80 8.12
N THR A 99 -14.62 -10.99 8.66
CA THR A 99 -15.75 -10.08 8.43
C THR A 99 -15.61 -8.81 9.27
N ASN A 100 -16.28 -7.74 8.84
CA ASN A 100 -16.42 -6.54 9.67
C ASN A 100 -17.41 -6.76 10.84
N SER A 101 -17.63 -5.75 11.66
CA SER A 101 -18.55 -5.82 12.82
C SER A 101 -20.02 -6.10 12.44
N ALA A 102 -20.39 -5.90 11.19
CA ALA A 102 -21.72 -6.24 10.67
C ALA A 102 -21.79 -7.66 10.05
N GLY A 103 -20.75 -8.49 10.19
CA GLY A 103 -20.66 -9.84 9.66
C GLY A 103 -20.49 -9.89 8.13
N LYS A 104 -20.09 -8.79 7.48
CA LYS A 104 -19.93 -8.71 6.02
C LYS A 104 -18.48 -8.92 5.62
N THR A 105 -18.27 -9.63 4.50
CA THR A 105 -16.94 -9.80 3.90
C THR A 105 -16.47 -8.52 3.22
N LEU A 106 -15.17 -8.42 2.99
CA LEU A 106 -14.56 -7.29 2.29
C LEU A 106 -15.19 -7.11 0.89
N ASN A 107 -15.37 -8.19 0.15
CA ASN A 107 -16.03 -8.18 -1.16
C ASN A 107 -17.47 -7.64 -1.10
N GLN A 108 -18.26 -8.10 -0.13
CA GLN A 108 -19.65 -7.64 0.01
C GLN A 108 -19.77 -6.14 0.25
N MET A 109 -18.71 -5.54 0.84
CA MET A 109 -18.71 -4.12 1.16
C MET A 109 -18.13 -3.26 0.05
N VAL A 110 -17.03 -3.68 -0.58
CA VAL A 110 -16.27 -2.81 -1.49
C VAL A 110 -15.87 -3.46 -2.81
N GLY A 111 -15.98 -4.79 -2.97
CA GLY A 111 -15.37 -5.49 -4.09
C GLY A 111 -13.84 -5.48 -3.98
N TRP A 112 -13.14 -5.61 -5.12
CA TRP A 112 -11.68 -5.60 -5.17
C TRP A 112 -11.14 -5.08 -6.51
N ALA A 113 -9.91 -4.61 -6.50
CA ALA A 113 -9.13 -4.28 -7.70
C ALA A 113 -8.54 -5.55 -8.33
N GLY A 114 -8.47 -5.58 -9.65
CA GLY A 114 -7.71 -6.60 -10.36
C GLY A 114 -6.23 -6.53 -10.02
N ARG A 115 -5.50 -7.57 -10.35
CA ARG A 115 -4.04 -7.65 -10.19
C ARG A 115 -3.40 -7.82 -11.56
N LEU A 116 -2.32 -7.07 -11.80
CA LEU A 116 -1.58 -7.16 -13.04
C LEU A 116 -0.08 -7.30 -12.73
N TRP A 117 0.57 -8.24 -13.38
CA TRP A 117 2.01 -8.50 -13.25
C TRP A 117 2.68 -8.54 -14.62
N ASN A 118 4.01 -8.48 -14.62
CA ASN A 118 4.84 -8.44 -15.84
C ASN A 118 4.49 -7.31 -16.81
N SER A 119 3.92 -6.22 -16.31
CA SER A 119 3.54 -5.07 -17.10
C SER A 119 4.78 -4.27 -17.54
N SER A 120 4.64 -3.44 -18.59
CA SER A 120 5.68 -2.50 -19.00
C SER A 120 6.08 -1.58 -17.85
N TYR A 121 7.35 -1.16 -17.84
CA TYR A 121 7.88 -0.21 -16.85
C TYR A 121 7.33 1.20 -17.03
N VAL A 122 7.01 1.58 -18.27
CA VAL A 122 6.51 2.92 -18.62
C VAL A 122 5.00 2.84 -18.80
N LYS A 123 4.28 3.43 -17.86
CA LYS A 123 2.82 3.53 -17.84
C LYS A 123 2.37 4.73 -17.02
N ASN A 124 1.22 5.28 -17.35
CA ASN A 124 0.53 6.24 -16.50
C ASN A 124 -0.19 5.51 -15.37
N PHE A 125 0.20 5.81 -14.14
CA PHE A 125 -0.40 5.25 -12.93
C PHE A 125 -1.20 6.28 -12.15
N PHE A 126 -2.26 5.80 -11.52
CA PHE A 126 -2.90 6.45 -10.38
C PHE A 126 -2.31 5.85 -9.11
N ASN A 127 -1.48 6.62 -8.43
CA ASN A 127 -0.94 6.26 -7.13
C ASN A 127 -1.87 6.79 -6.04
N MET A 128 -2.23 5.97 -5.07
CA MET A 128 -3.23 6.33 -4.06
C MET A 128 -2.78 5.90 -2.67
N GLY A 129 -3.22 6.65 -1.66
CA GLY A 129 -3.02 6.26 -0.26
C GLY A 129 -3.25 7.41 0.71
N TYR A 130 -2.75 7.25 1.94
CA TYR A 130 -3.01 8.10 3.08
C TYR A 130 -1.72 8.74 3.64
N PRO A 131 -1.04 9.59 2.87
CA PRO A 131 0.21 10.20 3.33
C PRO A 131 -0.06 11.21 4.46
N TRP A 132 0.85 11.25 5.46
CA TRP A 132 0.82 12.27 6.51
C TRP A 132 1.80 13.42 6.28
N ASN A 133 2.81 13.21 5.44
CA ASN A 133 3.80 14.24 5.07
C ASN A 133 4.11 14.17 3.57
N ASP A 134 4.86 15.13 3.10
CA ASP A 134 5.45 15.09 1.77
C ASP A 134 6.83 14.39 1.79
N THR A 135 7.50 14.30 0.65
CA THR A 135 8.82 13.69 0.52
C THR A 135 9.95 14.47 1.22
N SER A 136 9.69 15.69 1.66
CA SER A 136 10.62 16.50 2.47
C SER A 136 10.31 16.45 3.96
N ASN A 137 9.41 15.55 4.39
CA ASN A 137 8.91 15.39 5.75
C ASN A 137 8.08 16.57 6.29
N TYR A 138 7.57 17.45 5.44
CA TYR A 138 6.62 18.47 5.88
C TYR A 138 5.22 17.86 6.04
N PRO A 139 4.54 18.11 7.16
CA PRO A 139 3.18 17.60 7.38
C PRO A 139 2.22 18.07 6.29
N LEU A 140 1.42 17.15 5.75
CA LEU A 140 0.34 17.50 4.83
C LEU A 140 -0.90 17.97 5.62
N PRO A 141 -1.72 18.86 5.04
CA PRO A 141 -3.01 19.20 5.62
C PRO A 141 -3.86 17.94 5.85
N ASN A 142 -4.39 17.78 7.06
CA ASN A 142 -5.16 16.59 7.48
C ASN A 142 -4.39 15.27 7.27
N ALA A 143 -3.16 15.24 7.72
CA ALA A 143 -2.20 14.16 7.58
C ALA A 143 -2.82 12.77 7.82
N GLY A 144 -2.77 11.88 6.83
CA GLY A 144 -3.30 10.51 6.90
C GLY A 144 -4.82 10.37 7.04
N MET A 145 -5.58 11.47 7.01
CA MET A 145 -7.04 11.46 7.23
C MET A 145 -7.87 11.32 5.95
N TYR A 146 -7.27 11.60 4.80
CA TYR A 146 -7.95 11.55 3.51
C TYR A 146 -7.13 10.79 2.48
N LEU A 147 -7.83 10.07 1.62
CA LEU A 147 -7.21 9.48 0.44
C LEU A 147 -6.64 10.58 -0.45
N ARG A 148 -5.39 10.44 -0.83
CA ARG A 148 -4.70 11.29 -1.79
C ARG A 148 -4.40 10.51 -3.06
N ILE A 149 -4.40 11.20 -4.18
CA ILE A 149 -4.11 10.63 -5.50
C ILE A 149 -3.03 11.47 -6.16
N CYS A 150 -2.06 10.78 -6.73
CA CYS A 150 -1.02 11.34 -7.57
C CYS A 150 -1.03 10.58 -8.90
N THR A 151 -0.92 11.29 -10.01
CA THR A 151 -0.86 10.68 -11.34
C THR A 151 0.43 11.07 -12.03
N ALA A 152 1.17 10.10 -12.51
CA ALA A 152 2.37 10.34 -13.29
C ALA A 152 2.72 9.10 -14.13
N GLU A 153 3.55 9.32 -15.14
CA GLU A 153 4.20 8.24 -15.86
C GLU A 153 5.31 7.63 -15.01
N SER A 154 5.34 6.31 -14.98
CA SER A 154 6.39 5.55 -14.31
C SER A 154 7.60 5.33 -15.19
N ARG A 155 8.72 5.01 -14.57
CA ARG A 155 9.96 4.61 -15.22
C ARG A 155 10.53 3.36 -14.55
N GLN A 156 11.37 2.66 -15.27
CA GLN A 156 12.17 1.59 -14.69
C GLN A 156 13.19 2.19 -13.70
N GLN A 157 13.18 1.71 -12.47
CA GLN A 157 14.23 2.02 -11.49
C GLN A 157 15.26 0.88 -11.45
N THR A 158 14.77 -0.35 -11.35
CA THR A 158 15.54 -1.60 -11.52
C THR A 158 14.67 -2.60 -12.29
N THR A 159 15.13 -3.84 -12.45
CA THR A 159 14.31 -4.93 -13.03
C THR A 159 13.01 -5.17 -12.26
N ASP A 160 13.05 -4.99 -10.94
CA ASP A 160 11.96 -5.36 -10.04
C ASP A 160 11.29 -4.16 -9.36
N THR A 161 11.73 -2.94 -9.69
CA THR A 161 11.21 -1.72 -9.05
C THR A 161 10.87 -0.64 -10.07
N LEU A 162 9.83 0.11 -9.76
CA LEU A 162 9.35 1.26 -10.52
C LEU A 162 9.61 2.54 -9.74
N GLY A 163 9.78 3.65 -10.47
CA GLY A 163 9.80 5.00 -9.92
C GLY A 163 8.79 5.89 -10.64
N MET A 164 8.16 6.82 -9.93
CA MET A 164 7.31 7.87 -10.52
C MET A 164 7.43 9.19 -9.75
N GLY A 165 7.24 10.30 -10.44
CA GLY A 165 7.18 11.62 -9.81
C GLY A 165 5.91 11.75 -8.96
N CYS A 166 6.09 11.98 -7.66
CA CYS A 166 5.00 12.24 -6.72
C CYS A 166 5.57 12.74 -5.39
N ASN A 167 4.90 13.71 -4.77
CA ASN A 167 5.35 14.32 -3.52
C ASN A 167 4.56 13.81 -2.31
N PHE A 168 4.47 12.47 -2.14
CA PHE A 168 3.88 11.84 -0.97
C PHE A 168 4.95 11.12 -0.16
N GLY A 169 4.95 11.35 1.15
CA GLY A 169 5.89 10.75 2.11
C GLY A 169 5.28 9.59 2.90
N GLY A 170 5.54 9.56 4.21
CA GLY A 170 5.07 8.48 5.09
C GLY A 170 3.57 8.28 5.07
N GLY A 171 3.11 7.06 5.31
CA GLY A 171 1.70 6.66 5.26
C GLY A 171 1.19 6.25 3.89
N ILE A 172 1.85 6.66 2.79
CA ILE A 172 1.53 6.20 1.44
C ILE A 172 1.93 4.73 1.21
N SER A 173 2.84 4.21 2.02
CA SER A 173 3.36 2.84 2.00
C SER A 173 2.26 1.80 1.81
N GLY A 174 2.44 0.85 0.89
CA GLY A 174 1.46 -0.19 0.58
C GLY A 174 0.27 0.28 -0.27
N GLY A 175 0.13 1.59 -0.50
CA GLY A 175 -0.88 2.11 -1.43
C GLY A 175 -0.61 1.69 -2.87
N PRO A 176 -1.66 1.49 -3.69
CA PRO A 176 -1.53 0.91 -5.02
C PRO A 176 -1.00 1.87 -6.06
N TRP A 177 -0.31 1.32 -7.05
CA TRP A 177 -0.15 1.92 -8.36
C TRP A 177 -1.14 1.24 -9.31
N MET A 178 -2.19 1.98 -9.67
CA MET A 178 -3.31 1.44 -10.45
C MET A 178 -3.26 1.90 -11.89
N ILE A 179 -3.61 0.98 -12.79
CA ILE A 179 -3.86 1.27 -14.22
C ILE A 179 -5.30 0.89 -14.58
N GLY A 180 -5.79 1.46 -15.68
CA GLY A 180 -7.18 1.25 -16.11
C GLY A 180 -8.21 1.76 -15.11
N TYR A 181 -7.79 2.66 -14.22
CA TYR A 181 -8.63 3.30 -13.24
C TYR A 181 -9.18 4.62 -13.78
N ALA A 182 -10.46 4.88 -13.49
CA ALA A 182 -11.06 6.21 -13.62
C ALA A 182 -12.09 6.40 -12.49
N PRO A 183 -12.36 7.64 -12.05
CA PRO A 183 -13.27 7.91 -10.94
C PRO A 183 -14.68 7.35 -11.10
N ASN A 184 -15.12 7.14 -12.34
CA ASN A 184 -16.48 6.71 -12.67
C ASN A 184 -16.56 5.26 -13.17
N VAL A 185 -15.45 4.51 -13.14
CA VAL A 185 -15.43 3.10 -13.54
C VAL A 185 -15.25 2.18 -12.34
N THR A 186 -15.80 0.99 -12.43
CA THR A 186 -15.71 -0.06 -11.42
C THR A 186 -14.59 -1.06 -11.71
N SER A 187 -13.61 -0.66 -12.53
CA SER A 187 -12.48 -1.48 -12.93
C SER A 187 -11.15 -0.77 -12.66
N GLY A 188 -10.13 -1.54 -12.45
CA GLY A 188 -8.76 -1.06 -12.23
C GLY A 188 -7.88 -2.21 -11.76
N TRP A 189 -6.60 -2.14 -12.09
CA TRP A 189 -5.63 -3.19 -11.75
C TRP A 189 -4.47 -2.60 -10.96
N VAL A 190 -4.14 -3.25 -9.85
CA VAL A 190 -2.92 -2.97 -9.08
C VAL A 190 -1.76 -3.68 -9.76
N ASN A 191 -0.71 -2.93 -10.09
CA ASN A 191 0.52 -3.46 -10.70
C ASN A 191 1.76 -3.29 -9.79
N SER A 192 1.64 -2.44 -8.78
CA SER A 192 2.71 -2.13 -7.83
C SER A 192 2.10 -1.61 -6.53
N VAL A 193 2.87 -1.64 -5.47
CA VAL A 193 2.57 -0.95 -4.21
C VAL A 193 3.73 -0.04 -3.83
N ASN A 194 3.40 1.06 -3.14
CA ASN A 194 4.39 1.99 -2.64
C ASN A 194 5.29 1.32 -1.59
N SER A 195 6.59 1.41 -1.80
CA SER A 195 7.60 0.89 -0.87
C SER A 195 8.35 2.01 -0.17
N GLY A 196 8.86 3.00 -0.88
CA GLY A 196 9.68 4.01 -0.24
C GLY A 196 9.91 5.27 -1.05
N ILE A 197 10.62 6.19 -0.41
CA ILE A 197 11.07 7.48 -0.95
C ILE A 197 12.54 7.69 -0.59
N TYR A 198 13.21 8.61 -1.28
CA TYR A 198 14.36 9.33 -0.74
C TYR A 198 13.91 10.71 -0.29
N VAL A 199 14.22 11.06 0.95
CA VAL A 199 13.88 12.37 1.50
C VAL A 199 14.44 13.50 0.63
N GLY A 200 13.59 14.48 0.32
CA GLY A 200 13.92 15.60 -0.56
C GLY A 200 13.83 15.33 -2.05
N GLN A 201 13.57 14.09 -2.48
CA GLN A 201 13.29 13.75 -3.86
C GLN A 201 11.79 13.57 -4.05
N GLN A 202 11.19 14.31 -4.99
CA GLN A 202 9.76 14.19 -5.28
C GLN A 202 9.47 12.94 -6.14
N ASN A 203 9.89 11.77 -5.65
CA ASN A 203 9.69 10.49 -6.29
C ASN A 203 9.21 9.44 -5.31
N LEU A 204 8.26 8.63 -5.75
CA LEU A 204 7.87 7.39 -5.11
C LEU A 204 8.50 6.20 -5.82
N TYR A 205 8.78 5.18 -5.04
CA TYR A 205 9.32 3.91 -5.52
C TYR A 205 8.41 2.77 -5.05
N GLY A 206 8.18 1.80 -5.95
CA GLY A 206 7.32 0.67 -5.67
C GLY A 206 7.88 -0.63 -6.24
N ILE A 207 7.46 -1.75 -5.63
CA ILE A 207 7.76 -3.07 -6.15
C ILE A 207 6.98 -3.28 -7.46
N ARG A 208 7.66 -3.72 -8.52
CA ARG A 208 6.98 -4.15 -9.75
C ARG A 208 6.45 -5.57 -9.55
N PHE A 209 5.16 -5.77 -9.72
CA PHE A 209 4.60 -7.12 -9.66
C PHE A 209 5.06 -7.94 -10.85
N THR A 210 5.61 -9.09 -10.57
CA THR A 210 6.11 -10.07 -11.53
C THR A 210 5.53 -11.44 -11.21
N SER A 211 5.83 -12.44 -12.05
CA SER A 211 5.49 -13.84 -11.76
C SER A 211 6.26 -14.45 -10.58
N ASN A 212 7.23 -13.71 -10.03
CA ASN A 212 8.12 -14.18 -8.96
C ASN A 212 7.81 -13.55 -7.59
N ASN A 213 6.82 -12.66 -7.51
CA ASN A 213 6.41 -12.01 -6.26
C ASN A 213 4.90 -11.79 -6.17
#